data_82306be02d0ea0c53acf50f81613f79f
#
_entry.id   82306be02d0ea0c53acf50f81613f79f
#
_cell.length_a   1.000
_cell.length_b   1.000
_cell.length_c   1.000
_cell.angle_alpha   90.00
_cell.angle_beta   90.00
_cell.angle_gamma   90.00
#
_symmetry.space_group_name_H-M   'P 1'
#
loop_
_entity.id
_entity.type
_entity.pdbx_description
1 polymer ?
#
loop_
_entity_poly.entity_id
_entity_poly.type
_entity_poly.pdbx_seq_one_letter_code
_entity_poly.pdbx_strand_id
1 'polypeptide(L)'
;MGSQSVFGKQSLLGMVVASAVLACSPSSETTSSLPPQNIEPDPLKLYVFNCGDFQFPSVQAFGINDDETPVRELVVPCYVIDHPDGTLLWDGGLPSALAEQPGWQTDQQSGVKTRLQQTLQDQLETLGLGFDLASIDYAAFSHIHYDHVGVANELTEATWLVQQGDYDVVMNEGAMVPAYEPALVAGLKERPAKVVDGDHDVFGDGRVRLISAPGHTPGHQVLYLELAEHGPLVLSGDLYHFRISRDQRRVPMFNVNRQATLAAMDKVEALVETTGADFWIEHDAALFETLRLAPGFYQ
;
A
#
# COMPACT_ATOMS: atom_id res chain seq x y z
N MET A 1 28.88 47.26 -69.07
CA MET A 1 28.16 47.21 -70.39
C MET A 1 26.72 47.12 -70.07
N GLY A 2 25.98 48.15 -70.10
CA GLY A 2 25.39 48.93 -71.17
C GLY A 2 23.99 48.31 -71.36
N SER A 3 22.93 48.99 -71.37
CA SER A 3 22.42 50.23 -71.86
C SER A 3 20.92 50.24 -71.49
N GLN A 4 20.36 51.21 -70.80
CA GLN A 4 19.50 52.29 -71.34
C GLN A 4 18.40 51.82 -72.37
N SER A 5 17.19 52.19 -72.35
CA SER A 5 16.43 53.42 -72.15
C SER A 5 14.99 53.08 -72.67
N VAL A 6 13.89 53.74 -72.64
CA VAL A 6 13.46 55.10 -72.58
C VAL A 6 11.88 55.09 -72.62
N PHE A 7 11.27 56.02 -71.94
CA PHE A 7 10.00 56.72 -72.17
C PHE A 7 8.72 56.13 -72.85
N GLY A 8 7.60 56.35 -72.20
CA GLY A 8 6.28 56.46 -72.83
C GLY A 8 5.19 56.87 -71.86
N LYS A 9 4.98 58.23 -71.73
CA LYS A 9 3.78 58.81 -71.12
C LYS A 9 2.57 58.64 -72.04
N GLN A 10 1.45 58.22 -71.46
CA GLN A 10 0.16 58.72 -71.90
C GLN A 10 -0.86 58.67 -70.79
N SER A 11 -1.44 59.85 -70.52
CA SER A 11 -2.61 60.09 -69.68
C SER A 11 -3.88 59.60 -70.41
N LEU A 12 -4.86 59.14 -69.68
CA LEU A 12 -6.28 59.53 -69.87
C LEU A 12 -7.18 58.93 -68.78
N LEU A 13 -7.84 59.85 -68.15
CA LEU A 13 -9.27 60.00 -67.89
C LEU A 13 -9.92 58.97 -66.94
N GLY A 14 -10.44 59.51 -65.92
CA GLY A 14 -11.12 58.96 -64.77
C GLY A 14 -12.41 58.23 -65.01
N MET A 15 -12.68 57.37 -64.13
CA MET A 15 -14.01 56.87 -63.81
C MET A 15 -14.08 56.62 -62.30
N VAL A 16 -14.84 57.50 -61.60
CA VAL A 16 -15.15 57.35 -60.19
C VAL A 16 -16.21 56.26 -60.08
N VAL A 17 -15.87 55.13 -59.52
CA VAL A 17 -16.83 54.13 -59.06
C VAL A 17 -16.85 54.17 -57.57
N ALA A 18 -17.96 54.62 -57.00
CA ALA A 18 -18.19 54.56 -55.56
C ALA A 18 -18.47 53.13 -55.14
N SER A 19 -17.48 52.49 -54.49
CA SER A 19 -17.66 51.21 -53.86
C SER A 19 -18.14 51.42 -52.42
N ALA A 20 -19.35 50.97 -52.15
CA ALA A 20 -19.89 50.89 -50.80
C ALA A 20 -19.13 49.80 -50.03
N VAL A 21 -18.37 50.18 -49.05
CA VAL A 21 -17.69 49.27 -48.09
C VAL A 21 -18.73 48.84 -47.05
N LEU A 22 -19.26 47.60 -47.19
CA LEU A 22 -19.97 46.95 -46.07
C LEU A 22 -18.95 46.67 -44.98
N ALA A 23 -19.07 47.35 -43.88
CA ALA A 23 -18.34 47.03 -42.65
C ALA A 23 -18.94 45.77 -42.03
N CYS A 24 -18.27 44.61 -42.18
CA CYS A 24 -18.50 43.43 -41.35
C CYS A 24 -17.88 43.66 -40.00
N SER A 25 -18.71 43.87 -38.97
CA SER A 25 -18.28 43.83 -37.60
C SER A 25 -17.92 42.38 -37.20
N PRO A 26 -16.77 42.11 -36.61
CA PRO A 26 -16.51 40.77 -36.10
C PRO A 26 -17.40 40.53 -34.88
N SER A 27 -18.23 39.49 -34.95
CA SER A 27 -18.95 38.93 -33.82
C SER A 27 -17.90 38.37 -32.84
N SER A 28 -17.80 39.03 -31.69
CA SER A 28 -17.05 38.46 -30.56
C SER A 28 -17.74 37.18 -30.07
N GLU A 29 -17.27 36.01 -30.50
CA GLU A 29 -17.61 34.77 -29.84
C GLU A 29 -17.01 34.81 -28.42
N THR A 30 -17.88 35.07 -27.45
CA THR A 30 -17.56 34.88 -26.04
C THR A 30 -17.49 33.38 -25.81
N THR A 31 -16.29 32.82 -25.89
CA THR A 31 -16.02 31.48 -25.36
C THR A 31 -16.26 31.51 -23.86
N SER A 32 -17.46 31.10 -23.45
CA SER A 32 -17.77 30.80 -22.06
C SER A 32 -16.92 29.59 -21.65
N SER A 33 -15.73 29.84 -21.08
CA SER A 33 -14.98 28.83 -20.37
C SER A 33 -15.78 28.50 -19.11
N LEU A 34 -16.38 27.31 -19.08
CA LEU A 34 -16.90 26.74 -17.85
C LEU A 34 -15.76 26.75 -16.81
N PRO A 35 -16.04 27.12 -15.55
CA PRO A 35 -15.03 27.01 -14.50
C PRO A 35 -14.53 25.57 -14.48
N PRO A 36 -13.25 25.32 -14.16
CA PRO A 36 -12.74 23.97 -14.01
C PRO A 36 -13.63 23.25 -13.00
N GLN A 37 -14.26 22.16 -13.42
CA GLN A 37 -14.95 21.28 -12.51
C GLN A 37 -13.85 20.73 -11.58
N ASN A 38 -13.98 20.99 -10.30
CA ASN A 38 -13.23 20.27 -9.28
C ASN A 38 -13.72 18.81 -9.36
N ILE A 39 -13.10 18.01 -10.19
CA ILE A 39 -13.31 16.57 -10.18
C ILE A 39 -12.51 16.12 -8.95
N GLU A 40 -13.23 15.90 -7.85
CA GLU A 40 -12.62 15.20 -6.72
C GLU A 40 -12.16 13.83 -7.25
N PRO A 41 -10.94 13.40 -6.95
CA PRO A 41 -10.49 12.09 -7.37
C PRO A 41 -11.42 11.02 -6.79
N ASP A 42 -11.66 9.96 -7.56
CA ASP A 42 -12.46 8.82 -7.08
C ASP A 42 -11.90 8.35 -5.73
N PRO A 43 -12.78 8.01 -4.77
CA PRO A 43 -12.35 7.70 -3.42
C PRO A 43 -11.50 6.43 -3.38
N LEU A 44 -10.40 6.52 -2.62
CA LEU A 44 -9.60 5.39 -2.18
C LEU A 44 -10.43 4.58 -1.17
N LYS A 45 -10.46 3.23 -1.31
CA LYS A 45 -11.14 2.37 -0.34
C LYS A 45 -10.16 1.38 0.29
N LEU A 46 -10.26 1.24 1.59
CA LEU A 46 -9.52 0.25 2.37
C LEU A 46 -10.48 -0.82 2.87
N TYR A 47 -10.30 -2.06 2.43
CA TYR A 47 -11.01 -3.26 2.91
C TYR A 47 -10.13 -4.01 3.90
N VAL A 48 -10.74 -4.49 4.98
CA VAL A 48 -10.06 -5.21 6.07
C VAL A 48 -10.60 -6.64 6.13
N PHE A 49 -9.69 -7.63 6.18
CA PHE A 49 -10.02 -9.05 6.27
C PHE A 49 -9.35 -9.69 7.48
N ASN A 50 -9.94 -10.76 8.04
CA ASN A 50 -9.25 -11.64 8.97
C ASN A 50 -8.54 -12.73 8.16
N CYS A 51 -7.23 -12.72 8.21
CA CYS A 51 -6.36 -13.68 7.52
C CYS A 51 -5.60 -14.58 8.50
N GLY A 52 -6.11 -14.67 9.73
CA GLY A 52 -5.60 -15.59 10.73
C GLY A 52 -5.66 -15.07 12.16
N ASP A 53 -5.42 -15.98 13.07
CA ASP A 53 -5.34 -15.71 14.51
C ASP A 53 -4.19 -16.50 15.14
N PHE A 54 -3.56 -15.90 16.14
CA PHE A 54 -2.58 -16.52 17.02
C PHE A 54 -3.05 -16.62 18.46
N GLN A 55 -2.59 -17.65 19.16
CA GLN A 55 -2.62 -17.72 20.61
C GLN A 55 -1.26 -18.12 21.15
N PHE A 56 -0.63 -17.25 21.92
CA PHE A 56 0.71 -17.44 22.48
C PHE A 56 0.63 -17.92 23.93
N PRO A 57 1.41 -18.94 24.32
CA PRO A 57 1.50 -19.34 25.74
C PRO A 57 2.24 -18.30 26.60
N SER A 58 3.12 -17.51 26.00
CA SER A 58 3.93 -16.46 26.64
C SER A 58 4.24 -15.35 25.64
N VAL A 59 4.36 -14.12 26.15
CA VAL A 59 4.71 -12.92 25.36
C VAL A 59 6.16 -12.45 25.55
N GLN A 60 6.97 -13.24 26.26
CA GLN A 60 8.35 -12.86 26.60
C GLN A 60 9.24 -12.66 25.36
N ALA A 61 8.98 -13.42 24.29
CA ALA A 61 9.67 -13.25 23.00
C ALA A 61 9.48 -11.84 22.42
N PHE A 62 8.39 -11.17 22.75
CA PHE A 62 8.09 -9.79 22.32
C PHE A 62 8.75 -8.73 23.21
N GLY A 63 9.60 -9.12 24.17
CA GLY A 63 10.25 -8.22 25.12
C GLY A 63 9.30 -7.70 26.21
N ILE A 64 8.24 -8.45 26.52
CA ILE A 64 7.19 -8.14 27.48
C ILE A 64 7.15 -9.28 28.50
N ASN A 65 7.12 -8.99 29.82
CA ASN A 65 6.92 -10.04 30.80
C ASN A 65 5.44 -10.48 30.81
N ASP A 66 5.19 -11.75 31.16
CA ASP A 66 3.85 -12.32 31.11
C ASP A 66 2.87 -11.70 32.11
N ASP A 67 3.35 -11.00 33.12
CA ASP A 67 2.57 -10.25 34.12
C ASP A 67 2.31 -8.79 33.74
N GLU A 68 2.96 -8.27 32.69
CA GLU A 68 2.76 -6.90 32.20
C GLU A 68 1.52 -6.76 31.30
N THR A 69 1.02 -7.85 30.71
CA THR A 69 -0.18 -7.85 29.89
C THR A 69 -0.91 -9.20 29.95
N PRO A 70 -2.23 -9.22 30.00
CA PRO A 70 -3.02 -10.44 29.87
C PRO A 70 -3.20 -10.90 28.41
N VAL A 71 -2.84 -10.07 27.43
CA VAL A 71 -3.04 -10.37 25.99
C VAL A 71 -2.20 -11.58 25.57
N ARG A 72 -2.86 -12.58 25.00
CA ARG A 72 -2.25 -13.80 24.46
C ARG A 72 -2.74 -14.11 23.05
N GLU A 73 -3.79 -13.45 22.61
CA GLU A 73 -4.35 -13.61 21.27
C GLU A 73 -3.99 -12.40 20.43
N LEU A 74 -3.49 -12.68 19.23
CA LEU A 74 -3.19 -11.71 18.21
C LEU A 74 -4.00 -12.08 16.95
N VAL A 75 -4.42 -11.08 16.20
CA VAL A 75 -5.06 -11.24 14.89
C VAL A 75 -4.01 -11.08 13.78
N VAL A 76 -4.27 -11.66 12.64
CA VAL A 76 -3.45 -11.49 11.43
C VAL A 76 -4.40 -10.94 10.35
N PRO A 77 -4.44 -9.62 10.17
CA PRO A 77 -5.28 -9.00 9.15
C PRO A 77 -4.60 -9.02 7.78
N CYS A 78 -5.42 -8.95 6.72
CA CYS A 78 -4.99 -8.57 5.38
C CYS A 78 -5.80 -7.34 4.95
N TYR A 79 -5.23 -6.56 4.02
CA TYR A 79 -5.90 -5.36 3.56
C TYR A 79 -5.86 -5.28 2.03
N VAL A 80 -6.99 -4.91 1.43
CA VAL A 80 -7.03 -4.57 0.01
C VAL A 80 -7.34 -3.10 -0.12
N ILE A 81 -6.49 -2.41 -0.83
CA ILE A 81 -6.63 -1.00 -1.16
C ILE A 81 -7.11 -0.92 -2.61
N ASP A 82 -8.34 -0.42 -2.80
CA ASP A 82 -8.95 -0.16 -4.10
C ASP A 82 -8.72 1.31 -4.45
N HIS A 83 -7.77 1.55 -5.33
CA HIS A 83 -7.38 2.85 -5.83
C HIS A 83 -7.86 3.03 -7.28
N PRO A 84 -8.24 4.23 -7.75
CA PRO A 84 -8.63 4.46 -9.14
C PRO A 84 -7.64 3.97 -10.20
N ASP A 85 -6.35 3.94 -9.86
CA ASP A 85 -5.28 3.53 -10.77
C ASP A 85 -4.80 2.08 -10.54
N GLY A 86 -5.53 1.27 -9.74
CA GLY A 86 -5.24 -0.14 -9.51
C GLY A 86 -5.46 -0.60 -8.07
N THR A 87 -5.24 -1.87 -7.83
CA THR A 87 -5.44 -2.51 -6.53
C THR A 87 -4.11 -2.86 -5.87
N LEU A 88 -4.02 -2.66 -4.55
CA LEU A 88 -2.88 -3.09 -3.74
C LEU A 88 -3.35 -4.06 -2.65
N LEU A 89 -2.74 -5.24 -2.59
CA LEU A 89 -2.80 -6.10 -1.41
C LEU A 89 -1.69 -5.67 -0.44
N TRP A 90 -2.07 -5.33 0.79
CA TRP A 90 -1.16 -5.14 1.91
C TRP A 90 -1.29 -6.29 2.89
N ASP A 91 -0.20 -7.04 3.06
CA ASP A 91 -0.06 -8.30 3.79
C ASP A 91 -1.01 -9.41 3.34
N GLY A 92 -0.49 -10.61 3.34
CA GLY A 92 -1.14 -11.81 2.80
C GLY A 92 -1.56 -12.83 3.85
N GLY A 93 -1.44 -12.49 5.12
CA GLY A 93 -1.90 -13.34 6.21
C GLY A 93 -1.15 -14.65 6.38
N LEU A 94 -1.77 -15.56 7.11
CA LEU A 94 -1.29 -16.94 7.28
C LEU A 94 -1.41 -17.75 5.99
N PRO A 95 -0.54 -18.76 5.78
CA PRO A 95 -0.61 -19.64 4.61
C PRO A 95 -2.00 -20.27 4.42
N SER A 96 -2.54 -20.19 3.21
CA SER A 96 -3.88 -20.70 2.86
C SER A 96 -4.10 -22.17 3.21
N ALA A 97 -3.04 -23.01 3.17
CA ALA A 97 -3.10 -24.40 3.55
C ALA A 97 -3.57 -24.65 5.01
N LEU A 98 -3.44 -23.67 5.91
CA LEU A 98 -3.95 -23.78 7.28
C LEU A 98 -5.47 -23.84 7.34
N ALA A 99 -6.18 -23.31 6.35
CA ALA A 99 -7.64 -23.38 6.28
C ALA A 99 -8.18 -24.79 5.97
N GLU A 100 -7.33 -25.70 5.48
CA GLU A 100 -7.72 -27.11 5.26
C GLU A 100 -8.03 -27.84 6.57
N GLN A 101 -7.53 -27.33 7.69
CA GLN A 101 -7.79 -27.86 9.03
C GLN A 101 -8.40 -26.76 9.92
N PRO A 102 -9.71 -26.53 9.82
CA PRO A 102 -10.35 -25.47 10.58
C PRO A 102 -10.22 -25.71 12.09
N GLY A 103 -9.96 -24.62 12.83
CA GLY A 103 -9.74 -24.64 14.27
C GLY A 103 -8.28 -24.39 14.63
N TRP A 104 -8.00 -24.37 15.94
CA TRP A 104 -6.67 -24.10 16.45
C TRP A 104 -5.72 -25.27 16.19
N GLN A 105 -4.63 -24.97 15.51
CA GLN A 105 -3.50 -25.88 15.30
C GLN A 105 -2.38 -25.49 16.24
N THR A 106 -1.78 -26.44 16.95
CA THR A 106 -0.76 -26.16 17.96
C THR A 106 0.60 -26.65 17.46
N ASP A 107 1.54 -25.73 17.35
CA ASP A 107 2.95 -26.10 17.18
C ASP A 107 3.46 -26.76 18.46
N GLN A 108 3.92 -28.01 18.36
CA GLN A 108 4.29 -28.82 19.52
C GLN A 108 5.60 -28.36 20.19
N GLN A 109 6.42 -27.57 19.49
CA GLN A 109 7.70 -27.11 20.00
C GLN A 109 7.54 -25.79 20.76
N SER A 110 6.84 -24.84 20.20
CA SER A 110 6.64 -23.51 20.79
C SER A 110 5.42 -23.41 21.69
N GLY A 111 4.40 -24.27 21.47
CA GLY A 111 3.09 -24.18 22.09
C GLY A 111 2.21 -23.06 21.50
N VAL A 112 2.70 -22.35 20.48
CA VAL A 112 1.92 -21.33 19.78
C VAL A 112 0.81 -22.02 18.99
N LYS A 113 -0.37 -21.44 19.04
CA LYS A 113 -1.50 -21.91 18.24
C LYS A 113 -1.78 -20.90 17.14
N THR A 114 -2.09 -21.45 15.97
CA THR A 114 -2.54 -20.70 14.78
C THR A 114 -3.90 -21.18 14.36
N ARG A 115 -4.68 -20.28 13.74
CA ARG A 115 -5.95 -20.62 13.14
C ARG A 115 -6.18 -19.74 11.91
N LEU A 116 -6.57 -20.38 10.81
CA LEU A 116 -7.13 -19.71 9.64
C LEU A 116 -8.51 -20.32 9.38
N GLN A 117 -9.57 -19.51 9.50
CA GLN A 117 -10.95 -20.00 9.32
C GLN A 117 -11.34 -20.07 7.86
N GLN A 118 -10.90 -19.10 7.07
CA GLN A 118 -11.23 -18.96 5.65
C GLN A 118 -10.05 -18.28 4.96
N THR A 119 -9.68 -18.78 3.78
CA THR A 119 -8.61 -18.17 2.99
C THR A 119 -9.01 -16.76 2.54
N LEU A 120 -8.03 -15.90 2.23
CA LEU A 120 -8.33 -14.58 1.66
C LEU A 120 -9.07 -14.73 0.32
N GLN A 121 -8.66 -15.69 -0.53
CA GLN A 121 -9.34 -15.97 -1.80
C GLN A 121 -10.82 -16.30 -1.60
N ASP A 122 -11.15 -17.21 -0.67
CA ASP A 122 -12.54 -17.58 -0.39
C ASP A 122 -13.37 -16.39 0.13
N GLN A 123 -12.77 -15.49 0.92
CA GLN A 123 -13.42 -14.29 1.40
C GLN A 123 -13.72 -13.33 0.25
N LEU A 124 -12.75 -13.08 -0.63
CA LEU A 124 -12.91 -12.22 -1.81
C LEU A 124 -14.02 -12.74 -2.73
N GLU A 125 -14.03 -14.04 -3.03
CA GLU A 125 -15.06 -14.69 -3.85
C GLU A 125 -16.45 -14.61 -3.20
N THR A 126 -16.54 -14.93 -1.92
CA THR A 126 -17.82 -14.93 -1.17
C THR A 126 -18.45 -13.53 -1.11
N LEU A 127 -17.62 -12.51 -0.96
CA LEU A 127 -18.08 -11.12 -0.82
C LEU A 127 -18.38 -10.46 -2.18
N GLY A 128 -17.85 -10.99 -3.28
CA GLY A 128 -18.12 -10.49 -4.64
C GLY A 128 -17.70 -9.05 -4.86
N LEU A 129 -16.55 -8.65 -4.31
CA LEU A 129 -16.06 -7.26 -4.34
C LEU A 129 -15.58 -6.81 -5.74
N GLY A 130 -15.51 -7.73 -6.71
CA GLY A 130 -15.10 -7.43 -8.08
C GLY A 130 -13.60 -7.59 -8.34
N PHE A 131 -12.84 -8.05 -7.35
CA PHE A 131 -11.43 -8.43 -7.47
C PHE A 131 -11.18 -9.75 -6.73
N ASP A 132 -10.14 -10.45 -7.12
CA ASP A 132 -9.63 -11.68 -6.54
C ASP A 132 -8.09 -11.61 -6.50
N LEU A 133 -7.43 -12.62 -5.91
CA LEU A 133 -5.96 -12.61 -5.82
C LEU A 133 -5.26 -12.57 -7.18
N ALA A 134 -5.87 -13.14 -8.22
CA ALA A 134 -5.29 -13.14 -9.56
C ALA A 134 -5.43 -11.77 -10.27
N SER A 135 -6.36 -10.92 -9.83
CA SER A 135 -6.60 -9.59 -10.40
C SER A 135 -5.94 -8.44 -9.63
N ILE A 136 -5.23 -8.72 -8.55
CA ILE A 136 -4.46 -7.72 -7.79
C ILE A 136 -3.28 -7.19 -8.64
N ASP A 137 -3.18 -5.87 -8.79
CA ASP A 137 -2.13 -5.23 -9.59
C ASP A 137 -0.79 -5.15 -8.87
N TYR A 138 -0.84 -4.87 -7.57
CA TYR A 138 0.33 -4.71 -6.70
C TYR A 138 0.18 -5.52 -5.42
N ALA A 139 1.26 -6.13 -4.97
CA ALA A 139 1.36 -6.72 -3.65
C ALA A 139 2.52 -6.09 -2.89
N ALA A 140 2.26 -5.61 -1.69
CA ALA A 140 3.28 -5.19 -0.75
C ALA A 140 3.05 -5.92 0.57
N PHE A 141 4.09 -6.52 1.09
CA PHE A 141 4.08 -7.10 2.43
C PHE A 141 4.83 -6.16 3.35
N SER A 142 4.35 -6.00 4.58
CA SER A 142 5.07 -5.23 5.58
C SER A 142 6.48 -5.78 5.76
N HIS A 143 6.61 -7.10 5.68
CA HIS A 143 7.86 -7.85 5.71
C HIS A 143 7.65 -9.32 5.28
N ILE A 144 8.71 -10.14 5.38
CA ILE A 144 8.75 -11.50 4.81
C ILE A 144 8.48 -12.63 5.80
N HIS A 145 7.92 -12.38 6.98
CA HIS A 145 7.52 -13.45 7.88
C HIS A 145 6.30 -14.21 7.34
N TYR A 146 6.17 -15.47 7.76
CA TYR A 146 5.20 -16.42 7.19
C TYR A 146 3.73 -16.00 7.36
N ASP A 147 3.43 -15.19 8.36
CA ASP A 147 2.10 -14.69 8.66
C ASP A 147 1.73 -13.38 7.94
N HIS A 148 2.66 -12.83 7.15
CA HIS A 148 2.43 -11.68 6.28
C HIS A 148 2.48 -12.03 4.79
N VAL A 149 3.11 -13.15 4.44
CA VAL A 149 3.30 -13.58 3.05
C VAL A 149 2.49 -14.81 2.66
N GLY A 150 1.51 -15.22 3.46
CA GLY A 150 0.81 -16.49 3.31
C GLY A 150 0.21 -16.75 1.94
N VAL A 151 -0.28 -15.73 1.23
CA VAL A 151 -0.83 -15.84 -0.13
C VAL A 151 0.16 -15.45 -1.24
N ALA A 152 1.43 -15.19 -0.92
CA ALA A 152 2.38 -14.65 -1.89
C ALA A 152 2.54 -15.51 -3.17
N ASN A 153 2.47 -16.84 -3.04
CA ASN A 153 2.52 -17.74 -4.19
C ASN A 153 1.23 -17.76 -5.02
N GLU A 154 0.12 -17.28 -4.49
CA GLU A 154 -1.20 -17.26 -5.14
C GLU A 154 -1.40 -16.01 -6.00
N LEU A 155 -0.61 -14.96 -5.78
CA LEU A 155 -0.64 -13.71 -6.54
C LEU A 155 0.03 -13.90 -7.91
N THR A 156 -0.75 -14.24 -8.95
CA THR A 156 -0.20 -14.66 -10.24
C THR A 156 0.24 -13.52 -11.14
N GLU A 157 -0.38 -12.35 -11.04
CA GLU A 157 -0.14 -11.20 -11.92
C GLU A 157 0.44 -9.97 -11.20
N ALA A 158 0.36 -9.93 -9.87
CA ALA A 158 0.76 -8.78 -9.08
C ALA A 158 2.25 -8.41 -9.23
N THR A 159 2.53 -7.13 -9.35
CA THR A 159 3.89 -6.60 -9.17
C THR A 159 4.22 -6.54 -7.68
N TRP A 160 5.27 -7.22 -7.26
CA TRP A 160 5.73 -7.21 -5.88
C TRP A 160 6.49 -5.91 -5.56
N LEU A 161 5.97 -5.11 -4.63
CA LEU A 161 6.61 -3.91 -4.10
C LEU A 161 7.35 -4.25 -2.82
N VAL A 162 8.66 -4.12 -2.82
CA VAL A 162 9.51 -4.63 -1.73
C VAL A 162 10.70 -3.71 -1.46
N GLN A 163 11.05 -3.55 -0.18
CA GLN A 163 12.30 -2.89 0.20
C GLN A 163 13.51 -3.76 -0.16
N GLN A 164 14.60 -3.11 -0.56
CA GLN A 164 15.85 -3.77 -0.96
C GLN A 164 16.31 -4.83 0.07
N GLY A 165 16.17 -4.53 1.38
CA GLY A 165 16.64 -5.45 2.42
C GLY A 165 15.93 -6.81 2.41
N ASP A 166 14.61 -6.85 2.26
CA ASP A 166 13.84 -8.10 2.20
C ASP A 166 13.93 -8.77 0.83
N TYR A 167 14.04 -7.98 -0.24
CA TYR A 167 14.35 -8.51 -1.57
C TYR A 167 15.66 -9.30 -1.57
N ASP A 168 16.71 -8.76 -0.98
CA ASP A 168 18.01 -9.43 -0.89
C ASP A 168 17.92 -10.74 -0.09
N VAL A 169 17.12 -10.78 0.99
CA VAL A 169 16.86 -12.00 1.76
C VAL A 169 16.18 -13.05 0.88
N VAL A 170 15.12 -12.69 0.17
CA VAL A 170 14.35 -13.62 -0.66
C VAL A 170 15.20 -14.16 -1.82
N MET A 171 16.03 -13.33 -2.43
CA MET A 171 16.90 -13.73 -3.55
C MET A 171 18.13 -14.53 -3.11
N ASN A 172 18.48 -14.52 -1.82
CA ASN A 172 19.63 -15.24 -1.27
C ASN A 172 19.21 -16.60 -0.68
N GLU A 173 19.52 -17.69 -1.34
CA GLU A 173 19.15 -19.06 -0.92
C GLU A 173 19.69 -19.48 0.47
N GLY A 174 20.66 -18.77 1.01
CA GLY A 174 21.26 -19.06 2.32
C GLY A 174 20.84 -18.08 3.42
N ALA A 175 19.93 -17.15 3.14
CA ALA A 175 19.53 -16.18 4.13
C ALA A 175 18.76 -16.83 5.29
N MET A 176 19.13 -16.43 6.51
CA MET A 176 18.45 -16.85 7.74
C MET A 176 17.88 -15.63 8.45
N VAL A 177 16.57 -15.49 8.35
CA VAL A 177 15.78 -14.52 9.09
C VAL A 177 14.77 -15.27 9.94
N PRO A 178 14.56 -14.93 11.21
CA PRO A 178 13.54 -15.60 12.04
C PRO A 178 12.19 -15.60 11.34
N ALA A 179 11.39 -16.64 11.51
CA ALA A 179 10.04 -16.77 10.94
C ALA A 179 9.92 -16.60 9.40
N TYR A 180 11.04 -16.57 8.67
CA TYR A 180 11.05 -16.56 7.21
C TYR A 180 10.97 -18.00 6.66
N GLU A 181 10.00 -18.24 5.80
CA GLU A 181 9.77 -19.51 5.13
C GLU A 181 9.94 -19.37 3.61
N PRO A 182 11.10 -19.73 3.04
CA PRO A 182 11.40 -19.53 1.62
C PRO A 182 10.38 -20.14 0.66
N ALA A 183 9.73 -21.23 1.07
CA ALA A 183 8.72 -21.90 0.25
C ALA A 183 7.48 -21.04 0.01
N LEU A 184 7.10 -20.18 0.96
CA LEU A 184 5.92 -19.31 0.84
C LEU A 184 6.10 -18.18 -0.16
N VAL A 185 7.33 -17.79 -0.44
CA VAL A 185 7.67 -16.68 -1.33
C VAL A 185 8.38 -17.11 -2.61
N ALA A 186 8.42 -18.41 -2.88
CA ALA A 186 9.15 -18.96 -4.03
C ALA A 186 8.64 -18.36 -5.36
N GLY A 187 7.33 -18.18 -5.49
CA GLY A 187 6.71 -17.56 -6.66
C GLY A 187 7.11 -16.11 -6.90
N LEU A 188 7.46 -15.36 -5.86
CA LEU A 188 7.87 -13.94 -6.00
C LEU A 188 9.20 -13.79 -6.73
N LYS A 189 10.06 -14.82 -6.71
CA LYS A 189 11.36 -14.79 -7.42
C LYS A 189 11.22 -14.73 -8.94
N GLU A 190 10.11 -15.20 -9.46
CA GLU A 190 9.82 -15.27 -10.89
C GLU A 190 8.89 -14.17 -11.38
N ARG A 191 8.47 -13.27 -10.48
CA ARG A 191 7.50 -12.22 -10.79
C ARG A 191 8.14 -10.85 -10.97
N PRO A 192 7.44 -9.92 -11.62
CA PRO A 192 7.85 -8.53 -11.63
C PRO A 192 7.97 -8.02 -10.18
N ALA A 193 9.14 -7.46 -9.86
CA ALA A 193 9.37 -6.81 -8.58
C ALA A 193 9.79 -5.36 -8.81
N LYS A 194 9.20 -4.45 -8.06
CA LYS A 194 9.66 -3.08 -7.91
C LYS A 194 10.38 -2.99 -6.57
N VAL A 195 11.68 -3.10 -6.64
CA VAL A 195 12.55 -2.95 -5.47
C VAL A 195 12.72 -1.48 -5.16
N VAL A 196 12.44 -1.11 -3.92
CA VAL A 196 12.55 0.26 -3.42
C VAL A 196 13.58 0.35 -2.30
N ASP A 197 14.18 1.53 -2.15
CA ASP A 197 15.12 1.83 -1.07
C ASP A 197 14.65 3.13 -0.41
N GLY A 198 13.93 3.02 0.68
CA GLY A 198 13.30 4.14 1.37
C GLY A 198 11.78 4.25 1.13
N ASP A 199 11.25 5.46 1.30
CA ASP A 199 9.81 5.70 1.17
C ASP A 199 9.39 5.72 -0.30
N HIS A 200 8.19 5.19 -0.58
CA HIS A 200 7.70 5.06 -1.95
C HIS A 200 6.20 5.34 -2.03
N ASP A 201 5.82 6.19 -2.99
CA ASP A 201 4.42 6.44 -3.36
C ASP A 201 3.99 5.40 -4.41
N VAL A 202 2.99 4.59 -4.07
CA VAL A 202 2.59 3.43 -4.89
C VAL A 202 2.00 3.87 -6.22
N PHE A 203 1.05 4.81 -6.18
CA PHE A 203 0.30 5.29 -7.36
C PHE A 203 0.75 6.67 -7.86
N GLY A 204 1.58 7.39 -7.08
CA GLY A 204 2.17 8.67 -7.49
C GLY A 204 1.33 9.91 -7.16
N ASP A 205 0.28 9.76 -6.38
CA ASP A 205 -0.62 10.84 -5.96
C ASP A 205 -0.52 11.18 -4.46
N GLY A 206 0.33 10.47 -3.74
CA GLY A 206 0.64 10.69 -2.33
C GLY A 206 -0.31 9.99 -1.35
N ARG A 207 -1.39 9.38 -1.82
CA ARG A 207 -2.43 8.79 -0.96
C ARG A 207 -2.06 7.42 -0.41
N VAL A 208 -1.21 6.66 -1.08
CA VAL A 208 -0.78 5.30 -0.68
C VAL A 208 0.73 5.25 -0.69
N ARG A 209 1.35 5.23 0.47
CA ARG A 209 2.81 5.29 0.59
C ARG A 209 3.38 4.16 1.43
N LEU A 210 4.35 3.45 0.90
CA LEU A 210 5.22 2.55 1.65
C LEU A 210 6.26 3.40 2.37
N ILE A 211 6.37 3.25 3.67
CA ILE A 211 7.33 3.96 4.51
C ILE A 211 8.35 2.96 5.03
N SER A 212 9.59 3.10 4.62
CA SER A 212 10.67 2.20 5.05
C SER A 212 10.89 2.29 6.57
N ALA A 213 10.81 1.14 7.24
CA ALA A 213 10.91 1.02 8.69
C ALA A 213 11.74 -0.23 9.09
N PRO A 214 13.01 -0.37 8.62
CA PRO A 214 13.80 -1.58 8.80
C PRO A 214 14.13 -1.87 10.25
N GLY A 215 14.35 -3.16 10.54
CA GLY A 215 14.83 -3.59 11.86
C GLY A 215 14.15 -4.85 12.37
N HIS A 216 12.85 -4.99 12.22
CA HIS A 216 12.13 -6.23 12.45
C HIS A 216 12.61 -7.30 11.45
N THR A 217 12.50 -6.99 10.17
CA THR A 217 13.31 -7.59 9.09
C THR A 217 14.19 -6.50 8.46
N PRO A 218 15.16 -6.87 7.59
CA PRO A 218 16.01 -5.89 6.91
C PRO A 218 15.22 -4.92 6.02
N GLY A 219 14.09 -5.35 5.47
CA GLY A 219 13.24 -4.58 4.57
C GLY A 219 11.85 -4.29 5.12
N HIS A 220 11.65 -4.37 6.45
CA HIS A 220 10.36 -4.03 7.04
C HIS A 220 9.90 -2.62 6.65
N GLN A 221 8.61 -2.47 6.38
CA GLN A 221 7.96 -1.22 6.00
C GLN A 221 6.58 -1.12 6.65
N VAL A 222 6.04 0.09 6.74
CA VAL A 222 4.66 0.37 7.16
C VAL A 222 3.89 1.02 6.01
N LEU A 223 2.57 0.92 6.01
CA LEU A 223 1.73 1.54 4.99
C LEU A 223 1.08 2.82 5.55
N TYR A 224 1.24 3.93 4.84
CA TYR A 224 0.51 5.17 5.07
C TYR A 224 -0.58 5.33 4.01
N LEU A 225 -1.79 5.67 4.46
CA LEU A 225 -2.95 5.94 3.62
C LEU A 225 -3.50 7.34 3.93
N GLU A 226 -3.96 8.04 2.89
CA GLU A 226 -4.74 9.27 3.01
C GLU A 226 -6.16 8.99 2.54
N LEU A 227 -7.06 8.75 3.49
CA LEU A 227 -8.45 8.40 3.26
C LEU A 227 -9.33 9.65 3.39
N ALA A 228 -10.23 9.89 2.42
CA ALA A 228 -10.97 11.16 2.33
C ALA A 228 -11.93 11.41 3.51
N GLU A 229 -12.56 10.36 4.03
CA GLU A 229 -13.51 10.47 5.14
C GLU A 229 -12.88 10.09 6.49
N HIS A 230 -12.02 9.07 6.50
CA HIS A 230 -11.35 8.60 7.72
C HIS A 230 -10.20 9.53 8.11
N GLY A 231 -9.53 10.12 7.14
CA GLY A 231 -8.29 10.86 7.33
C GLY A 231 -7.04 10.00 7.17
N PRO A 232 -5.87 10.52 7.56
CA PRO A 232 -4.61 9.80 7.45
C PRO A 232 -4.55 8.60 8.41
N LEU A 233 -3.99 7.49 7.92
CA LEU A 233 -3.88 6.22 8.62
C LEU A 233 -2.51 5.59 8.39
N VAL A 234 -1.92 4.99 9.42
CA VAL A 234 -0.75 4.12 9.33
C VAL A 234 -1.11 2.70 9.75
N LEU A 235 -0.83 1.71 8.87
CA LEU A 235 -0.84 0.28 9.18
C LEU A 235 0.59 -0.12 9.55
N SER A 236 0.77 -0.63 10.76
CA SER A 236 2.10 -0.71 11.39
C SER A 236 3.00 -1.85 10.88
N GLY A 237 2.45 -2.88 10.20
CA GLY A 237 3.14 -4.16 10.16
C GLY A 237 3.60 -4.54 11.56
N ASP A 238 4.78 -5.13 11.65
CA ASP A 238 5.40 -5.58 12.91
C ASP A 238 6.34 -4.56 13.57
N LEU A 239 6.13 -3.25 13.26
CA LEU A 239 6.82 -2.21 14.02
C LEU A 239 6.48 -2.30 15.52
N TYR A 240 5.23 -2.66 15.82
CA TYR A 240 4.71 -2.97 17.15
C TYR A 240 3.69 -4.12 17.08
N HIS A 241 3.76 -5.06 18.02
CA HIS A 241 2.80 -6.16 18.15
C HIS A 241 1.74 -5.90 19.22
N PHE A 242 2.05 -5.06 20.20
CA PHE A 242 1.20 -4.76 21.37
C PHE A 242 1.18 -3.26 21.64
N ARG A 243 0.09 -2.76 22.23
CA ARG A 243 0.01 -1.36 22.68
C ARG A 243 1.12 -1.01 23.65
N ILE A 244 1.40 -1.89 24.63
CA ILE A 244 2.51 -1.71 25.57
C ILE A 244 3.88 -1.64 24.87
N SER A 245 4.04 -2.32 23.72
CA SER A 245 5.27 -2.23 22.93
C SER A 245 5.44 -0.83 22.34
N ARG A 246 4.35 -0.20 21.87
CA ARG A 246 4.38 1.18 21.40
C ARG A 246 4.64 2.16 22.55
N ASP A 247 3.88 2.06 23.64
CA ASP A 247 3.97 2.96 24.78
C ASP A 247 5.35 2.97 25.44
N GLN A 248 6.01 1.81 25.49
CA GLN A 248 7.28 1.62 26.17
C GLN A 248 8.47 1.37 25.25
N ARG A 249 8.26 1.45 23.92
CA ARG A 249 9.29 1.21 22.89
C ARG A 249 9.95 -0.16 23.04
N ARG A 250 9.14 -1.20 23.30
CA ARG A 250 9.62 -2.58 23.43
C ARG A 250 9.93 -3.16 22.06
N VAL A 251 11.06 -3.80 21.94
CA VAL A 251 11.53 -4.44 20.72
C VAL A 251 11.55 -5.94 20.94
N PRO A 252 10.87 -6.74 20.09
CA PRO A 252 10.92 -8.19 20.16
C PRO A 252 12.34 -8.74 20.09
N MET A 253 12.60 -9.86 20.79
CA MET A 253 13.92 -10.49 20.82
C MET A 253 14.32 -11.11 19.47
N PHE A 254 13.35 -11.37 18.62
CA PHE A 254 13.55 -11.96 17.29
C PHE A 254 13.71 -10.91 16.17
N ASN A 255 13.69 -9.60 16.49
CA ASN A 255 14.01 -8.56 15.51
C ASN A 255 15.47 -8.68 15.05
N VAL A 256 15.69 -8.55 13.75
CA VAL A 256 17.02 -8.69 13.13
C VAL A 256 17.97 -7.59 13.61
N ASN A 257 17.47 -6.37 13.82
CA ASN A 257 18.29 -5.24 14.26
C ASN A 257 17.50 -4.31 15.21
N ARG A 258 17.75 -4.46 16.50
CA ARG A 258 17.10 -3.65 17.53
C ARG A 258 17.32 -2.14 17.37
N GLN A 259 18.53 -1.71 16.97
CA GLN A 259 18.82 -0.28 16.83
C GLN A 259 18.09 0.32 15.61
N ALA A 260 18.05 -0.39 14.49
CA ALA A 260 17.28 0.01 13.33
C ALA A 260 15.78 0.07 13.65
N THR A 261 15.24 -0.91 14.39
CA THR A 261 13.84 -0.89 14.84
C THR A 261 13.53 0.37 15.66
N LEU A 262 14.40 0.75 16.62
CA LEU A 262 14.18 1.96 17.41
C LEU A 262 14.21 3.24 16.56
N ALA A 263 15.10 3.30 15.57
CA ALA A 263 15.14 4.43 14.62
C ALA A 263 13.90 4.46 13.70
N ALA A 264 13.40 3.29 13.30
CA ALA A 264 12.15 3.16 12.55
C ALA A 264 10.95 3.63 13.38
N MET A 265 10.88 3.25 14.66
CA MET A 265 9.87 3.76 15.59
C MET A 265 9.90 5.29 15.65
N ASP A 266 11.08 5.91 15.82
CA ASP A 266 11.21 7.37 15.86
C ASP A 266 10.71 8.02 14.57
N LYS A 267 11.06 7.46 13.41
CA LYS A 267 10.63 7.96 12.10
C LYS A 267 9.13 7.89 11.93
N VAL A 268 8.53 6.74 12.25
CA VAL A 268 7.10 6.50 12.04
C VAL A 268 6.26 7.30 13.06
N GLU A 269 6.68 7.41 14.32
CA GLU A 269 5.99 8.26 15.30
C GLU A 269 6.03 9.75 14.90
N ALA A 270 7.15 10.23 14.34
CA ALA A 270 7.24 11.59 13.80
C ALA A 270 6.30 11.80 12.59
N LEU A 271 6.12 10.78 11.74
CA LEU A 271 5.13 10.83 10.65
C LEU A 271 3.70 10.94 11.22
N VAL A 272 3.36 10.09 12.19
CA VAL A 272 2.05 10.10 12.87
C VAL A 272 1.79 11.46 13.51
N GLU A 273 2.75 12.01 14.25
CA GLU A 273 2.62 13.33 14.88
C GLU A 273 2.42 14.45 13.84
N THR A 274 3.17 14.40 12.75
CA THR A 274 3.12 15.45 11.72
C THR A 274 1.83 15.44 10.92
N THR A 275 1.30 14.23 10.63
CA THR A 275 0.11 14.06 9.79
C THR A 275 -1.18 13.98 10.60
N GLY A 276 -1.09 13.72 11.91
CA GLY A 276 -2.24 13.40 12.75
C GLY A 276 -2.87 12.05 12.42
N ALA A 277 -2.11 11.14 11.81
CA ALA A 277 -2.62 9.84 11.37
C ALA A 277 -3.08 8.96 12.53
N ASP A 278 -4.21 8.29 12.33
CA ASP A 278 -4.55 7.12 13.14
C ASP A 278 -3.48 6.05 12.94
N PHE A 279 -3.23 5.27 13.99
CA PHE A 279 -2.21 4.24 13.96
C PHE A 279 -2.78 2.89 14.36
N TRP A 280 -2.89 1.98 13.40
CA TRP A 280 -3.37 0.64 13.65
C TRP A 280 -2.19 -0.30 13.87
N ILE A 281 -2.09 -0.84 15.09
CA ILE A 281 -1.18 -1.95 15.40
C ILE A 281 -1.80 -3.19 14.78
N GLU A 282 -1.10 -3.80 13.85
CA GLU A 282 -1.66 -4.82 12.97
C GLU A 282 -2.18 -6.05 13.71
N HIS A 283 -1.43 -6.50 14.71
CA HIS A 283 -1.80 -7.67 15.51
C HIS A 283 -2.69 -7.37 16.73
N ASP A 284 -3.18 -6.15 16.90
CA ASP A 284 -4.04 -5.77 18.05
C ASP A 284 -5.48 -6.30 17.86
N ALA A 285 -5.76 -7.48 18.43
CA ALA A 285 -7.08 -8.10 18.36
C ALA A 285 -8.20 -7.19 18.93
N ALA A 286 -7.92 -6.41 19.97
CA ALA A 286 -8.93 -5.51 20.56
C ALA A 286 -9.21 -4.30 19.65
N LEU A 287 -8.25 -3.84 18.87
CA LEU A 287 -8.50 -2.88 17.80
C LEU A 287 -9.32 -3.52 16.70
N PHE A 288 -8.88 -4.70 16.22
CA PHE A 288 -9.50 -5.40 15.11
C PHE A 288 -11.01 -5.68 15.33
N GLU A 289 -11.42 -6.01 16.55
CA GLU A 289 -12.84 -6.18 16.92
C GLU A 289 -13.68 -4.93 16.70
N THR A 290 -13.07 -3.74 16.64
CA THR A 290 -13.77 -2.46 16.40
C THR A 290 -13.79 -2.06 14.94
N LEU A 291 -13.00 -2.73 14.08
CA LEU A 291 -12.87 -2.38 12.68
C LEU A 291 -14.09 -2.84 11.86
N ARG A 292 -14.35 -2.06 10.83
CA ARG A 292 -15.33 -2.41 9.80
C ARG A 292 -14.66 -3.38 8.84
N LEU A 293 -15.07 -4.65 8.89
CA LEU A 293 -14.57 -5.68 7.98
C LEU A 293 -15.28 -5.64 6.62
N ALA A 294 -14.61 -6.18 5.60
CA ALA A 294 -15.19 -6.36 4.27
C ALA A 294 -16.54 -7.15 4.37
N PRO A 295 -17.59 -6.79 3.58
CA PRO A 295 -17.57 -5.86 2.44
C PRO A 295 -17.62 -4.37 2.81
N GLY A 296 -17.68 -4.01 4.09
CA GLY A 296 -17.51 -2.63 4.52
C GLY A 296 -16.08 -2.14 4.23
N PHE A 297 -15.91 -0.82 4.08
CA PHE A 297 -14.62 -0.22 3.77
C PHE A 297 -14.47 1.15 4.47
N TYR A 298 -13.24 1.63 4.50
CA TYR A 298 -12.88 3.00 4.87
C TYR A 298 -12.50 3.78 3.60
N GLN A 299 -12.87 5.05 3.55
CA GLN A 299 -12.51 5.96 2.44
C GLN A 299 -12.15 7.36 2.93
#